data_b8b293767d2dd003ef0347347fbe999e
#
_entry.id   b8b293767d2dd003ef0347347fbe999e
#
_cell.length_a   1.000
_cell.length_b   1.000
_cell.length_c   1.000
_cell.angle_alpha   90.00
_cell.angle_beta   90.00
_cell.angle_gamma   90.00
#
_symmetry.space_group_name_H-M   'P 1'
#
loop_
_entity.id
_entity.type
_entity.pdbx_description
1 polymer ?
#
loop_
_entity_poly.entity_id
_entity_poly.type
_entity_poly.pdbx_seq_one_letter_code
_entity_poly.pdbx_strand_id
1 'polypeptide(L)'
;MLLQWLMRPARIAGIEVLSPRFRSIALEGDALKGLAWTVGQKIQIAMGSGLSARTYTPMSWDAENGRTTLLAFAHGSGPGSRWASSLQEGDICWLFGPRRSLEPSAGEPPIVVFGDETSFGLASALQESRQAGGTIHVFEVSDAAEAGPVLAAIGLGSATLITRSAEDAHLAAVEAELLRFSASAHFVLTGKASSIQRISRALKAAGVATSRMRTKAYWAPGKTGLD
;
A
#
# COMPACT_ATOMS: atom_id res chain seq x y z
N MET A 1 26.23 8.29 5.46
CA MET A 1 26.91 8.26 4.16
C MET A 1 26.90 6.89 3.44
N LEU A 2 26.90 5.75 4.13
CA LEU A 2 26.93 4.42 3.45
C LEU A 2 25.62 4.04 2.68
N LEU A 3 24.44 4.52 3.07
CA LEU A 3 23.18 4.16 2.43
C LEU A 3 22.94 4.86 1.07
N GLN A 4 23.55 5.99 0.82
CA GLN A 4 23.34 6.74 -0.43
C GLN A 4 23.91 6.01 -1.67
N TRP A 5 24.94 5.18 -1.51
CA TRP A 5 25.55 4.40 -2.60
C TRP A 5 24.65 3.29 -3.15
N LEU A 6 23.64 2.89 -2.38
CA LEU A 6 22.66 1.88 -2.79
C LEU A 6 21.35 2.49 -3.32
N MET A 7 21.23 3.83 -3.26
CA MET A 7 20.04 4.53 -3.74
C MET A 7 20.17 4.88 -5.22
N ARG A 8 19.04 4.77 -5.90
CA ARG A 8 18.93 5.07 -7.32
C ARG A 8 18.19 6.38 -7.51
N PRO A 9 18.70 7.27 -8.36
CA PRO A 9 17.98 8.49 -8.71
C PRO A 9 16.78 8.15 -9.63
N ALA A 10 15.68 8.82 -9.40
CA ALA A 10 14.52 8.85 -10.28
C ALA A 10 13.95 10.26 -10.32
N ARG A 11 13.44 10.66 -11.47
CA ARG A 11 12.75 11.93 -11.66
C ARG A 11 11.27 11.77 -11.47
N ILE A 12 10.62 12.75 -10.88
CA ILE A 12 9.15 12.85 -10.85
C ILE A 12 8.70 13.16 -12.28
N ALA A 13 8.09 12.17 -12.93
CA ALA A 13 7.63 12.29 -14.32
C ALA A 13 6.21 12.85 -14.43
N GLY A 14 5.43 12.75 -13.35
CA GLY A 14 4.09 13.29 -13.28
C GLY A 14 3.50 13.15 -11.88
N ILE A 15 2.57 14.05 -11.56
CA ILE A 15 1.84 14.07 -10.30
C ILE A 15 0.36 14.32 -10.62
N GLU A 16 -0.49 13.37 -10.24
CA GLU A 16 -1.93 13.52 -10.30
C GLU A 16 -2.48 13.69 -8.88
N VAL A 17 -3.17 14.79 -8.63
CA VAL A 17 -3.84 15.07 -7.35
C VAL A 17 -5.22 14.43 -7.39
N LEU A 18 -5.37 13.26 -6.76
CA LEU A 18 -6.62 12.51 -6.72
C LEU A 18 -7.59 13.07 -5.67
N SER A 19 -7.04 13.67 -4.60
CA SER A 19 -7.79 14.36 -3.55
C SER A 19 -6.83 15.24 -2.73
N PRO A 20 -7.32 16.01 -1.74
CA PRO A 20 -6.42 16.79 -0.86
C PRO A 20 -5.32 15.97 -0.21
N ARG A 21 -5.58 14.70 0.11
CA ARG A 21 -4.62 13.83 0.80
C ARG A 21 -3.98 12.76 -0.09
N PHE A 22 -4.43 12.56 -1.32
CA PHE A 22 -3.93 11.50 -2.19
C PHE A 22 -3.30 12.05 -3.47
N ARG A 23 -2.09 11.55 -3.78
CA ARG A 23 -1.40 11.83 -5.03
C ARG A 23 -0.91 10.54 -5.67
N SER A 24 -1.21 10.37 -6.94
CA SER A 24 -0.54 9.40 -7.80
C SER A 24 0.74 10.04 -8.32
N ILE A 25 1.87 9.38 -8.14
CA ILE A 25 3.20 9.91 -8.47
C ILE A 25 3.89 8.94 -9.42
N ALA A 26 4.14 9.41 -10.64
CA ALA A 26 4.94 8.69 -11.62
C ALA A 26 6.41 9.03 -11.46
N LEU A 27 7.25 8.00 -11.37
CA LEU A 27 8.71 8.09 -11.32
C LEU A 27 9.31 7.49 -12.57
N GLU A 28 10.37 8.09 -13.08
CA GLU A 28 11.15 7.52 -14.16
C GLU A 28 12.67 7.73 -13.97
N GLY A 29 13.46 6.82 -14.50
CA GLY A 29 14.91 6.95 -14.47
C GLY A 29 15.64 5.77 -15.08
N ASP A 30 16.77 6.01 -15.75
CA ASP A 30 17.58 4.94 -16.33
C ASP A 30 18.06 3.94 -15.28
N ALA A 31 18.25 4.38 -14.04
CA ALA A 31 18.63 3.54 -12.91
C ALA A 31 17.52 2.53 -12.48
N LEU A 32 16.32 2.66 -13.02
CA LEU A 32 15.21 1.74 -12.78
C LEU A 32 15.05 0.69 -13.89
N LYS A 33 15.70 0.92 -15.06
CA LYS A 33 15.66 -0.01 -16.19
C LYS A 33 16.27 -1.36 -15.81
N GLY A 34 15.66 -2.43 -16.28
CA GLY A 34 16.10 -3.80 -16.04
C GLY A 34 15.95 -4.30 -14.60
N LEU A 35 15.41 -3.49 -13.68
CA LEU A 35 15.15 -3.94 -12.32
C LEU A 35 13.93 -4.86 -12.28
N ALA A 36 14.13 -6.09 -11.84
CA ALA A 36 13.03 -7.02 -11.62
C ALA A 36 12.17 -6.55 -10.43
N TRP A 37 10.88 -6.53 -10.63
CA TRP A 37 9.89 -6.25 -9.60
C TRP A 37 8.75 -7.26 -9.68
N THR A 38 8.23 -7.64 -8.51
CA THR A 38 7.03 -8.46 -8.34
C THR A 38 6.03 -7.73 -7.45
N VAL A 39 4.75 -7.94 -7.72
CA VAL A 39 3.67 -7.33 -6.94
C VAL A 39 3.86 -7.61 -5.44
N GLY A 40 3.72 -6.57 -4.63
CA GLY A 40 3.92 -6.62 -3.18
C GLY A 40 5.34 -6.30 -2.73
N GLN A 41 6.31 -6.22 -3.64
CA GLN A 41 7.63 -5.67 -3.30
C GLN A 41 7.54 -4.18 -3.01
N LYS A 42 8.43 -3.71 -2.14
CA LYS A 42 8.47 -2.34 -1.65
C LYS A 42 9.69 -1.58 -2.15
N ILE A 43 9.57 -0.27 -2.23
CA ILE A 43 10.69 0.65 -2.34
C ILE A 43 10.72 1.61 -1.16
N GLN A 44 11.87 2.18 -0.86
CA GLN A 44 12.04 3.24 0.13
C GLN A 44 12.49 4.50 -0.58
N ILE A 45 11.82 5.62 -0.32
CA ILE A 45 12.17 6.92 -0.86
C ILE A 45 12.78 7.77 0.25
N ALA A 46 13.94 8.37 -0.02
CA ALA A 46 14.60 9.30 0.88
C ALA A 46 13.78 10.58 1.02
N MET A 47 13.62 11.05 2.26
CA MET A 47 12.87 12.26 2.59
C MET A 47 13.85 13.38 2.98
N GLY A 48 14.11 14.31 2.06
CA GLY A 48 15.04 15.42 2.27
C GLY A 48 16.51 14.99 2.42
N SER A 49 17.28 15.78 3.16
CA SER A 49 18.73 15.59 3.34
C SER A 49 19.12 14.60 4.45
N GLY A 50 18.16 13.97 5.10
CA GLY A 50 18.38 13.15 6.30
C GLY A 50 18.33 11.64 6.07
N LEU A 51 18.57 10.89 7.14
CA LEU A 51 18.44 9.44 7.20
C LEU A 51 16.97 8.95 7.20
N SER A 52 16.02 9.86 6.99
CA SER A 52 14.60 9.54 6.98
C SER A 52 14.18 9.02 5.61
N ALA A 53 13.57 7.86 5.56
CA ALA A 53 12.96 7.31 4.36
C ALA A 53 11.50 6.93 4.63
N ARG A 54 10.72 6.79 3.58
CA ARG A 54 9.36 6.23 3.65
C ARG A 54 9.22 5.10 2.65
N THR A 55 8.52 4.08 3.10
CA THR A 55 8.27 2.88 2.31
C THR A 55 6.99 3.04 1.53
N TYR A 56 7.06 2.70 0.24
CA TYR A 56 5.92 2.65 -0.66
C TYR A 56 5.88 1.30 -1.35
N THR A 57 4.67 0.84 -1.65
CA THR A 57 4.45 -0.30 -2.56
C THR A 57 4.12 0.26 -3.94
N PRO A 58 4.93 0.01 -4.97
CA PRO A 58 4.61 0.41 -6.33
C PRO A 58 3.26 -0.18 -6.78
N MET A 59 2.45 0.63 -7.45
CA MET A 59 1.22 0.17 -8.12
C MET A 59 1.54 -0.53 -9.43
N SER A 60 2.53 -0.01 -10.17
CA SER A 60 3.00 -0.56 -11.45
C SER A 60 4.51 -0.47 -11.56
N TRP A 61 5.10 -1.28 -12.43
CA TRP A 61 6.53 -1.25 -12.71
C TRP A 61 6.80 -1.63 -14.16
N ASP A 62 7.37 -0.69 -14.90
CA ASP A 62 7.85 -0.88 -16.27
C ASP A 62 9.38 -0.92 -16.27
N ALA A 63 9.92 -2.13 -16.24
CA ALA A 63 11.37 -2.34 -16.22
C ALA A 63 12.05 -1.97 -17.55
N GLU A 64 11.34 -2.02 -18.67
CA GLU A 64 11.88 -1.68 -20.00
C GLU A 64 12.13 -0.18 -20.09
N ASN A 65 11.14 0.62 -19.68
CA ASN A 65 11.21 2.08 -19.76
C ASN A 65 11.76 2.73 -18.48
N GLY A 66 11.97 1.94 -17.42
CA GLY A 66 12.43 2.45 -16.13
C GLY A 66 11.41 3.34 -15.43
N ARG A 67 10.15 2.95 -15.41
CA ARG A 67 9.03 3.71 -14.85
C ARG A 67 8.32 2.95 -13.75
N THR A 68 7.79 3.70 -12.79
CA THR A 68 6.93 3.14 -11.72
C THR A 68 5.94 4.19 -11.24
N THR A 69 4.81 3.74 -10.72
CA THR A 69 3.79 4.62 -10.15
C THR A 69 3.55 4.27 -8.69
N LEU A 70 3.40 5.29 -7.87
CA LEU A 70 3.15 5.18 -6.44
C LEU A 70 1.88 5.94 -6.07
N LEU A 71 1.18 5.47 -5.05
CA LEU A 71 0.14 6.25 -4.37
C LEU A 71 0.70 6.79 -3.04
N ALA A 72 0.74 8.10 -2.92
CA ALA A 72 1.11 8.77 -1.68
C ALA A 72 -0.15 9.24 -0.93
N PHE A 73 -0.24 8.86 0.35
CA PHE A 73 -1.27 9.34 1.27
C PHE A 73 -0.65 10.33 2.25
N ALA A 74 -0.99 11.60 2.08
CA ALA A 74 -0.52 12.69 2.94
C ALA A 74 -1.44 12.86 4.16
N HIS A 75 -1.02 12.31 5.30
CA HIS A 75 -1.75 12.41 6.56
C HIS A 75 -0.87 13.09 7.63
N GLY A 76 -1.37 14.14 8.24
CA GLY A 76 -0.64 14.89 9.26
C GLY A 76 0.60 15.64 8.72
N SER A 77 1.54 15.94 9.59
CA SER A 77 2.72 16.78 9.33
C SER A 77 4.03 16.00 9.22
N GLY A 78 3.96 14.68 9.05
CA GLY A 78 5.15 13.82 8.94
C GLY A 78 6.00 14.07 7.69
N PRO A 79 7.25 13.60 7.66
CA PRO A 79 8.15 13.80 6.52
C PRO A 79 7.57 13.32 5.18
N GLY A 80 6.87 12.17 5.16
CA GLY A 80 6.23 11.64 3.95
C GLY A 80 5.10 12.54 3.44
N SER A 81 4.28 13.09 4.35
CA SER A 81 3.21 14.03 3.97
C SER A 81 3.77 15.32 3.41
N ARG A 82 4.81 15.89 4.06
CA ARG A 82 5.49 17.08 3.54
C ARG A 82 6.09 16.82 2.16
N TRP A 83 6.82 15.71 1.99
CA TRP A 83 7.39 15.32 0.71
C TRP A 83 6.30 15.23 -0.36
N ALA A 84 5.26 14.43 -0.15
CA ALA A 84 4.18 14.27 -1.12
C ALA A 84 3.47 15.59 -1.48
N SER A 85 3.37 16.53 -0.52
CA SER A 85 2.70 17.82 -0.73
C SER A 85 3.56 18.86 -1.44
N SER A 86 4.90 18.74 -1.36
CA SER A 86 5.84 19.72 -1.92
C SER A 86 6.45 19.29 -3.26
N LEU A 87 6.21 18.07 -3.72
CA LEU A 87 6.75 17.56 -4.97
C LEU A 87 6.31 18.38 -6.18
N GLN A 88 7.24 18.53 -7.11
CA GLN A 88 7.01 19.10 -8.44
C GLN A 88 7.51 18.13 -9.52
N GLU A 89 6.90 18.20 -10.69
CA GLU A 89 7.40 17.48 -11.85
C GLU A 89 8.83 17.98 -12.19
N GLY A 90 9.71 17.03 -12.49
CA GLY A 90 11.13 17.30 -12.69
C GLY A 90 12.00 17.13 -11.46
N ASP A 91 11.44 17.12 -10.25
CA ASP A 91 12.20 16.87 -9.02
C ASP A 91 12.90 15.52 -9.06
N ILE A 92 14.10 15.45 -8.47
CA ILE A 92 14.84 14.20 -8.31
C ILE A 92 14.59 13.65 -6.92
N CYS A 93 14.15 12.39 -6.86
CA CYS A 93 14.11 11.62 -5.64
C CYS A 93 15.11 10.46 -5.69
N TRP A 94 15.45 9.95 -4.51
CA TRP A 94 16.36 8.82 -4.35
C TRP A 94 15.60 7.65 -3.76
N LEU A 95 15.65 6.51 -4.42
CA LEU A 95 14.95 5.32 -3.97
C LEU A 95 15.89 4.13 -3.78
N PHE A 96 15.52 3.27 -2.84
CA PHE A 96 16.16 1.99 -2.56
C PHE A 96 15.16 0.86 -2.77
N GLY A 97 15.57 -0.18 -3.47
CA GLY A 97 14.72 -1.31 -3.86
C GLY A 97 14.65 -1.47 -5.38
N PRO A 98 13.70 -2.30 -5.89
CA PRO A 98 12.67 -3.06 -5.16
C PRO A 98 13.22 -4.10 -4.18
N ARG A 99 12.48 -4.39 -3.10
CA ARG A 99 12.83 -5.42 -2.11
C ARG A 99 11.62 -6.24 -1.70
N ARG A 100 11.88 -7.48 -1.29
CA ARG A 100 10.83 -8.37 -0.76
C ARG A 100 10.08 -7.73 0.39
N SER A 101 8.77 -7.87 0.37
CA SER A 101 7.89 -7.42 1.45
C SER A 101 6.73 -8.39 1.59
N LEU A 102 5.61 -8.14 0.92
CA LEU A 102 4.43 -8.98 0.96
C LEU A 102 4.14 -9.44 -0.48
N GLU A 103 4.60 -10.62 -0.81
CA GLU A 103 4.47 -11.21 -2.15
C GLU A 103 3.43 -12.34 -2.07
N PRO A 104 2.19 -12.11 -2.56
CA PRO A 104 1.21 -13.18 -2.70
C PRO A 104 1.66 -14.17 -3.77
N SER A 105 1.42 -15.45 -3.55
CA SER A 105 1.79 -16.48 -4.52
C SER A 105 0.89 -16.42 -5.76
N ALA A 106 1.46 -16.64 -6.92
CA ALA A 106 0.71 -16.78 -8.17
C ALA A 106 -0.20 -18.02 -8.12
N GLY A 107 -1.43 -17.92 -8.65
CA GLY A 107 -2.36 -19.05 -8.73
C GLY A 107 -3.09 -19.40 -7.43
N GLU A 108 -2.97 -18.59 -6.38
CA GLU A 108 -3.75 -18.76 -5.14
C GLU A 108 -5.26 -18.54 -5.36
N PRO A 109 -6.12 -19.10 -4.46
CA PRO A 109 -7.55 -18.81 -4.42
C PRO A 109 -7.85 -17.32 -4.34
N PRO A 110 -9.13 -16.89 -4.37
CA PRO A 110 -9.49 -15.49 -4.21
C PRO A 110 -8.76 -14.85 -3.02
N ILE A 111 -8.16 -13.67 -3.23
CA ILE A 111 -7.46 -12.93 -2.19
C ILE A 111 -8.39 -11.87 -1.64
N VAL A 112 -8.56 -11.83 -0.32
CA VAL A 112 -9.19 -10.74 0.39
C VAL A 112 -8.10 -9.83 0.96
N VAL A 113 -8.06 -8.60 0.49
CA VAL A 113 -7.14 -7.57 0.96
C VAL A 113 -7.86 -6.71 2.00
N PHE A 114 -7.36 -6.74 3.22
CA PHE A 114 -7.74 -5.80 4.28
C PHE A 114 -6.61 -4.80 4.52
N GLY A 115 -6.98 -3.55 4.69
CA GLY A 115 -6.02 -2.50 5.02
C GLY A 115 -6.67 -1.15 5.31
N ASP A 116 -5.86 -0.13 5.22
CA ASP A 116 -6.27 1.27 5.32
C ASP A 116 -5.75 2.07 4.10
N GLU A 117 -5.81 3.39 4.17
CA GLU A 117 -5.37 4.28 3.09
C GLU A 117 -3.93 4.02 2.64
N THR A 118 -3.06 3.54 3.54
CA THR A 118 -1.67 3.20 3.20
C THR A 118 -1.53 1.92 2.38
N SER A 119 -2.60 1.14 2.27
CA SER A 119 -2.66 -0.15 1.59
C SER A 119 -3.20 -0.08 0.16
N PHE A 120 -3.76 1.07 -0.25
CA PHE A 120 -4.41 1.21 -1.55
C PHE A 120 -3.47 0.93 -2.73
N GLY A 121 -2.21 1.37 -2.65
CA GLY A 121 -1.22 1.09 -3.71
C GLY A 121 -0.93 -0.41 -3.88
N LEU A 122 -0.81 -1.16 -2.78
CA LEU A 122 -0.67 -2.62 -2.84
C LEU A 122 -1.90 -3.28 -3.46
N ALA A 123 -3.10 -2.85 -3.02
CA ALA A 123 -4.35 -3.41 -3.49
C ALA A 123 -4.57 -3.18 -4.99
N SER A 124 -4.23 -1.98 -5.50
CA SER A 124 -4.26 -1.66 -6.92
C SER A 124 -3.31 -2.56 -7.73
N ALA A 125 -2.07 -2.73 -7.27
CA ALA A 125 -1.11 -3.62 -7.91
C ALA A 125 -1.59 -5.09 -7.95
N LEU A 126 -2.22 -5.57 -6.87
CA LEU A 126 -2.79 -6.91 -6.79
C LEU A 126 -3.97 -7.08 -7.74
N GLN A 127 -4.87 -6.11 -7.80
CA GLN A 127 -6.01 -6.10 -8.72
C GLN A 127 -5.55 -6.19 -10.17
N GLU A 128 -4.59 -5.37 -10.56
CA GLU A 128 -4.06 -5.33 -11.92
C GLU A 128 -3.37 -6.66 -12.29
N SER A 129 -2.57 -7.22 -11.39
CA SER A 129 -1.81 -8.45 -11.65
C SER A 129 -2.67 -9.71 -11.80
N ARG A 130 -3.86 -9.73 -11.23
CA ARG A 130 -4.72 -10.92 -11.19
C ARG A 130 -5.82 -10.94 -12.23
N GLN A 131 -5.93 -9.93 -13.09
CA GLN A 131 -6.97 -9.81 -14.13
C GLN A 131 -8.35 -10.32 -13.68
N ALA A 132 -9.42 -9.61 -13.89
CA ALA A 132 -10.82 -9.88 -13.59
C ALA A 132 -11.13 -11.11 -12.67
N GLY A 133 -11.34 -10.90 -11.39
CA GLY A 133 -12.09 -11.84 -10.54
C GLY A 133 -11.38 -12.45 -9.33
N GLY A 134 -10.14 -12.05 -9.04
CA GLY A 134 -9.38 -12.70 -7.97
C GLY A 134 -9.17 -11.93 -6.66
N THR A 135 -9.56 -10.66 -6.58
CA THR A 135 -9.32 -9.83 -5.39
C THR A 135 -10.59 -9.17 -4.86
N ILE A 136 -10.74 -9.18 -3.55
CA ILE A 136 -11.81 -8.54 -2.81
C ILE A 136 -11.14 -7.54 -1.87
N HIS A 137 -11.65 -6.33 -1.78
CA HIS A 137 -11.02 -5.25 -1.03
C HIS A 137 -11.95 -4.76 0.08
N VAL A 138 -11.44 -4.74 1.31
CA VAL A 138 -12.12 -4.22 2.49
C VAL A 138 -11.17 -3.25 3.20
N PHE A 139 -11.55 -1.99 3.32
CA PHE A 139 -10.70 -0.97 3.92
C PHE A 139 -11.36 -0.27 5.09
N GLU A 140 -10.58 -0.11 6.17
CA GLU A 140 -10.89 0.86 7.23
C GLU A 140 -10.34 2.23 6.83
N VAL A 141 -11.20 3.22 6.70
CA VAL A 141 -10.80 4.56 6.21
C VAL A 141 -11.18 5.66 7.19
N SER A 142 -10.41 6.74 7.18
CA SER A 142 -10.73 7.93 7.98
C SER A 142 -11.89 8.74 7.40
N ASP A 143 -12.04 8.72 6.08
CA ASP A 143 -13.05 9.46 5.33
C ASP A 143 -13.44 8.66 4.07
N ALA A 144 -14.63 8.07 4.09
CA ALA A 144 -15.14 7.27 2.97
C ALA A 144 -15.53 8.14 1.77
N ALA A 145 -15.94 9.40 2.00
CA ALA A 145 -16.30 10.31 0.92
C ALA A 145 -15.07 10.74 0.10
N GLU A 146 -13.89 10.87 0.74
CA GLU A 146 -12.64 11.11 0.04
C GLU A 146 -12.06 9.82 -0.56
N ALA A 147 -12.07 8.71 0.19
CA ALA A 147 -11.45 7.47 -0.24
C ALA A 147 -12.15 6.82 -1.45
N GLY A 148 -13.48 6.89 -1.54
CA GLY A 148 -14.25 6.27 -2.63
C GLY A 148 -13.84 6.71 -4.02
N PRO A 149 -13.86 8.02 -4.34
CA PRO A 149 -13.38 8.53 -5.62
C PRO A 149 -11.92 8.18 -5.93
N VAL A 150 -11.04 8.23 -4.93
CA VAL A 150 -9.62 7.83 -5.08
C VAL A 150 -9.50 6.37 -5.47
N LEU A 151 -10.21 5.48 -4.79
CA LEU A 151 -10.21 4.06 -5.11
C LEU A 151 -10.76 3.78 -6.50
N ALA A 152 -11.83 4.48 -6.90
CA ALA A 152 -12.37 4.36 -8.26
C ALA A 152 -11.32 4.76 -9.32
N ALA A 153 -10.57 5.85 -9.09
CA ALA A 153 -9.53 6.33 -9.99
C ALA A 153 -8.36 5.33 -10.17
N ILE A 154 -8.09 4.51 -9.16
CA ILE A 154 -7.01 3.49 -9.21
C ILE A 154 -7.53 2.06 -9.44
N GLY A 155 -8.74 1.91 -9.97
CA GLY A 155 -9.30 0.61 -10.36
C GLY A 155 -9.91 -0.22 -9.23
N LEU A 156 -10.16 0.37 -8.05
CA LEU A 156 -10.68 -0.28 -6.86
C LEU A 156 -12.08 0.20 -6.44
N GLY A 157 -12.89 0.69 -7.38
CA GLY A 157 -14.21 1.27 -7.11
C GLY A 157 -15.24 0.32 -6.49
N SER A 158 -15.00 -0.99 -6.50
CA SER A 158 -15.84 -2.01 -5.86
C SER A 158 -15.46 -2.34 -4.42
N ALA A 159 -14.47 -1.65 -3.84
CA ALA A 159 -14.01 -1.91 -2.48
C ALA A 159 -15.08 -1.59 -1.44
N THR A 160 -15.18 -2.44 -0.42
CA THR A 160 -15.99 -2.17 0.77
C THR A 160 -15.24 -1.19 1.68
N LEU A 161 -15.85 -0.06 1.97
CA LEU A 161 -15.31 0.97 2.85
C LEU A 161 -16.03 0.98 4.19
N ILE A 162 -15.26 0.95 5.27
CA ILE A 162 -15.75 1.03 6.65
C ILE A 162 -15.05 2.18 7.33
N THR A 163 -15.81 3.22 7.69
CA THR A 163 -15.25 4.41 8.32
C THR A 163 -14.78 4.09 9.74
N ARG A 164 -13.56 4.51 10.07
CA ARG A 164 -13.00 4.37 11.42
C ARG A 164 -13.86 5.10 12.45
N SER A 165 -14.05 4.47 13.58
CA SER A 165 -14.79 5.02 14.72
C SER A 165 -13.94 4.99 16.00
N ALA A 166 -14.41 5.70 17.02
CA ALA A 166 -13.75 5.72 18.33
C ALA A 166 -13.59 4.29 18.88
N GLU A 167 -12.50 4.08 19.63
CA GLU A 167 -12.19 2.81 20.30
C GLU A 167 -12.13 1.60 19.36
N ASP A 168 -11.90 1.84 18.07
CA ASP A 168 -11.84 0.80 17.02
C ASP A 168 -13.15 -0.05 16.94
N ALA A 169 -14.32 0.53 17.29
CA ALA A 169 -15.61 -0.19 17.26
C ALA A 169 -16.00 -0.65 15.84
N HIS A 170 -15.62 0.08 14.81
CA HIS A 170 -15.80 -0.27 13.39
C HIS A 170 -15.19 -1.63 13.01
N LEU A 171 -14.18 -2.10 13.75
CA LEU A 171 -13.55 -3.39 13.45
C LEU A 171 -14.49 -4.58 13.60
N ALA A 172 -15.58 -4.47 14.35
CA ALA A 172 -16.61 -5.51 14.38
C ALA A 172 -17.28 -5.70 13.00
N ALA A 173 -17.54 -4.59 12.29
CA ALA A 173 -18.08 -4.65 10.93
C ALA A 173 -17.04 -5.20 9.94
N VAL A 174 -15.76 -4.83 10.10
CA VAL A 174 -14.65 -5.39 9.31
C VAL A 174 -14.55 -6.90 9.51
N GLU A 175 -14.59 -7.38 10.78
CA GLU A 175 -14.56 -8.79 11.10
C GLU A 175 -15.71 -9.54 10.41
N ALA A 176 -16.93 -9.03 10.54
CA ALA A 176 -18.12 -9.64 9.93
C ALA A 176 -17.97 -9.76 8.40
N GLU A 177 -17.48 -8.71 7.74
CA GLU A 177 -17.27 -8.73 6.28
C GLU A 177 -16.21 -9.74 5.86
N LEU A 178 -15.06 -9.76 6.53
CA LEU A 178 -13.96 -10.67 6.21
C LEU A 178 -14.31 -12.14 6.47
N LEU A 179 -15.08 -12.43 7.53
CA LEU A 179 -15.50 -13.78 7.88
C LEU A 179 -16.38 -14.45 6.81
N ARG A 180 -17.06 -13.67 5.96
CA ARG A 180 -17.82 -14.19 4.82
C ARG A 180 -16.97 -15.01 3.85
N PHE A 181 -15.66 -14.75 3.82
CA PHE A 181 -14.70 -15.39 2.93
C PHE A 181 -13.80 -16.42 3.64
N SER A 182 -14.05 -16.71 4.92
CA SER A 182 -13.19 -17.57 5.75
C SER A 182 -13.01 -18.98 5.21
N ALA A 183 -14.00 -19.52 4.50
CA ALA A 183 -13.95 -20.89 3.99
C ALA A 183 -12.90 -21.09 2.86
N SER A 184 -12.76 -20.12 1.94
CA SER A 184 -12.02 -20.33 0.69
C SER A 184 -10.92 -19.33 0.40
N ALA A 185 -11.00 -18.07 0.88
CA ALA A 185 -10.06 -17.03 0.48
C ALA A 185 -8.73 -17.11 1.22
N HIS A 186 -7.69 -16.56 0.58
CA HIS A 186 -6.45 -16.13 1.24
C HIS A 186 -6.57 -14.67 1.66
N PHE A 187 -5.88 -14.30 2.72
CA PHE A 187 -5.99 -12.97 3.30
C PHE A 187 -4.66 -12.24 3.27
N VAL A 188 -4.70 -11.01 2.80
CA VAL A 188 -3.60 -10.05 2.85
C VAL A 188 -4.01 -8.93 3.80
N LEU A 189 -3.38 -8.85 4.98
CA LEU A 189 -3.74 -7.91 6.03
C LEU A 189 -2.62 -6.89 6.18
N THR A 190 -2.91 -5.62 5.87
CA THR A 190 -1.93 -4.52 5.88
C THR A 190 -2.47 -3.28 6.61
N GLY A 191 -1.64 -2.26 6.81
CA GLY A 191 -2.04 -1.01 7.46
C GLY A 191 -1.74 -0.96 8.96
N LYS A 192 -2.72 -0.57 9.79
CA LYS A 192 -2.58 -0.37 11.24
C LYS A 192 -2.30 -1.68 11.98
N ALA A 193 -1.23 -1.72 12.76
CA ALA A 193 -0.79 -2.93 13.46
C ALA A 193 -1.86 -3.54 14.38
N SER A 194 -2.58 -2.70 15.18
CA SER A 194 -3.63 -3.18 16.09
C SER A 194 -4.83 -3.77 15.35
N SER A 195 -5.24 -3.16 14.23
CA SER A 195 -6.32 -3.67 13.38
C SER A 195 -5.95 -5.04 12.81
N ILE A 196 -4.74 -5.18 12.25
CA ILE A 196 -4.22 -6.45 11.74
C ILE A 196 -4.24 -7.55 12.82
N GLN A 197 -3.78 -7.22 14.05
CA GLN A 197 -3.76 -8.17 15.16
C GLN A 197 -5.17 -8.64 15.54
N ARG A 198 -6.13 -7.72 15.61
CA ARG A 198 -7.53 -8.04 15.93
C ARG A 198 -8.15 -8.92 14.85
N ILE A 199 -8.05 -8.51 13.58
CA ILE A 199 -8.60 -9.25 12.43
C ILE A 199 -7.95 -10.65 12.32
N SER A 200 -6.61 -10.74 12.45
CA SER A 200 -5.90 -12.02 12.40
C SER A 200 -6.38 -12.99 13.50
N ARG A 201 -6.68 -12.49 14.71
CA ARG A 201 -7.26 -13.32 15.78
C ARG A 201 -8.65 -13.80 15.44
N ALA A 202 -9.52 -12.92 14.93
CA ALA A 202 -10.87 -13.28 14.53
C ALA A 202 -10.88 -14.36 13.43
N LEU A 203 -10.06 -14.19 12.39
CA LEU A 203 -9.94 -15.20 11.32
C LEU A 203 -9.42 -16.54 11.83
N LYS A 204 -8.42 -16.54 12.73
CA LYS A 204 -7.93 -17.78 13.37
C LYS A 204 -9.02 -18.47 14.21
N ALA A 205 -9.78 -17.71 14.99
CA ALA A 205 -10.89 -18.22 15.78
C ALA A 205 -11.99 -18.87 14.90
N ALA A 206 -12.16 -18.36 13.67
CA ALA A 206 -13.04 -18.93 12.66
C ALA A 206 -12.41 -20.09 11.85
N GLY A 207 -11.24 -20.59 12.25
CA GLY A 207 -10.60 -21.76 11.64
C GLY A 207 -9.74 -21.44 10.39
N VAL A 208 -9.48 -20.18 10.08
CA VAL A 208 -8.59 -19.83 8.96
C VAL A 208 -7.15 -20.18 9.31
N ALA A 209 -6.54 -21.07 8.53
CA ALA A 209 -5.16 -21.48 8.73
C ALA A 209 -4.18 -20.31 8.56
N THR A 210 -3.13 -20.25 9.38
CA THR A 210 -2.12 -19.17 9.30
C THR A 210 -1.43 -19.12 7.93
N SER A 211 -1.27 -20.25 7.25
CA SER A 211 -0.73 -20.33 5.89
C SER A 211 -1.56 -19.57 4.85
N ARG A 212 -2.84 -19.36 5.12
CA ARG A 212 -3.75 -18.58 4.27
C ARG A 212 -3.74 -17.08 4.57
N MET A 213 -2.91 -16.62 5.51
CA MET A 213 -2.81 -15.23 5.91
C MET A 213 -1.41 -14.69 5.65
N ARG A 214 -1.30 -13.57 4.97
CA ARG A 214 -0.10 -12.75 4.84
C ARG A 214 -0.34 -11.44 5.57
N THR A 215 0.52 -11.08 6.50
CA THR A 215 0.34 -9.89 7.33
C THR A 215 1.56 -8.98 7.26
N LYS A 216 1.34 -7.68 7.12
CA LYS A 216 2.41 -6.68 7.18
C LYS A 216 1.86 -5.39 7.78
N ALA A 217 2.28 -5.05 8.98
CA ALA A 217 1.98 -3.74 9.55
C ALA A 217 2.79 -2.65 8.83
N TYR A 218 2.11 -1.57 8.44
CA TYR A 218 2.73 -0.40 7.82
C TYR A 218 2.94 0.72 8.84
N TRP A 219 2.10 0.77 9.86
CA TRP A 219 2.22 1.77 10.91
C TRP A 219 1.57 1.30 12.23
N ALA A 220 1.98 1.98 13.31
CA ALA A 220 1.35 1.88 14.62
C ALA A 220 1.40 3.25 15.30
N PRO A 221 0.41 3.61 16.12
CA PRO A 221 0.44 4.85 16.89
C PRO A 221 1.72 4.96 17.72
N GLY A 222 2.37 6.13 17.67
CA GLY A 222 3.59 6.40 18.46
C GLY A 222 4.86 5.68 17.98
N LYS A 223 4.83 4.97 16.86
CA LYS A 223 6.02 4.34 16.25
C LYS A 223 6.44 5.07 14.98
N THR A 224 7.74 5.21 14.78
CA THR A 224 8.32 5.79 13.58
C THR A 224 9.03 4.69 12.81
N GLY A 225 8.48 4.32 11.63
CA GLY A 225 9.00 3.24 10.80
C GLY A 225 8.70 1.84 11.37
N LEU A 226 8.01 1.02 10.60
CA LEU A 226 7.77 -0.39 10.88
C LEU A 226 8.33 -1.22 9.70
N ASP A 227 9.63 -1.08 9.45
CA ASP A 227 10.33 -1.83 8.39
C ASP A 227 10.98 -3.11 8.90
#